data_13fab8b204ed49db07ddf9a1b8445c27
#
_entry.id   13fab8b204ed49db07ddf9a1b8445c27
#
_cell.length_a   1.000
_cell.length_b   1.000
_cell.length_c   1.000
_cell.angle_alpha   90.00
_cell.angle_beta   90.00
_cell.angle_gamma   90.00
#
_symmetry.space_group_name_H-M   'P 1'
#
loop_
_entity.id
_entity.type
_entity.pdbx_description
1 polymer ?
#
loop_
_entity_poly.entity_id
_entity_poly.type
_entity_poly.pdbx_seq_one_letter_code
_entity_poly.pdbx_strand_id
1 'polypeptide(L)'
;MCIRDRDQAIVCNIGHFDNEIDVASIEAYPWEEIKPQVDHVIFPDGKRIILLAKGRLVNLGCGTGHPSYVMSSSFANQTIAQIELFTRTADYPVGVYTLPKHLDEKVARLQLKKLNAQLSELTDQQAAYIGVPKAGPYKSEHYRY
;
A
#
# COMPACT_ATOMS: atom_id res chain seq x y z
N MET A 1 24.47 -0.69 5.31
CA MET A 1 24.03 -1.38 6.54
C MET A 1 24.35 -2.85 6.36
N CYS A 2 25.28 -3.39 7.15
CA CYS A 2 25.73 -4.76 6.95
C CYS A 2 24.84 -5.71 7.74
N ILE A 3 23.84 -6.29 7.08
CA ILE A 3 22.94 -7.32 7.64
C ILE A 3 23.75 -8.49 8.21
N ARG A 4 24.93 -8.75 7.62
CA ARG A 4 25.88 -9.78 8.07
C ARG A 4 26.49 -9.54 9.45
N ASP A 5 26.44 -8.31 9.95
CA ASP A 5 27.12 -7.97 11.20
C ASP A 5 26.30 -8.32 12.45
N ARG A 6 24.99 -8.61 12.27
CA ARG A 6 24.08 -8.89 13.38
C ARG A 6 23.52 -10.32 13.28
N ASP A 7 23.84 -11.13 14.28
CA ASP A 7 23.22 -12.44 14.43
C ASP A 7 21.70 -12.30 14.69
N GLN A 8 20.89 -13.21 14.15
CA GLN A 8 19.44 -13.24 14.25
C GLN A 8 18.75 -11.99 13.66
N ALA A 9 19.39 -11.29 12.73
CA ALA A 9 18.73 -10.18 12.04
C ALA A 9 17.55 -10.69 11.19
N ILE A 10 16.40 -10.02 11.30
CA ILE A 10 15.24 -10.31 10.47
C ILE A 10 15.37 -9.53 9.17
N VAL A 11 15.27 -10.24 8.06
CA VAL A 11 15.39 -9.69 6.70
C VAL A 11 14.10 -9.98 5.95
N CYS A 12 13.51 -8.97 5.37
CA CYS A 12 12.30 -9.11 4.55
C CYS A 12 12.26 -8.08 3.44
N ASN A 13 11.50 -8.39 2.40
CA ASN A 13 11.20 -7.52 1.27
C ASN A 13 9.74 -7.09 1.33
N ILE A 14 9.45 -5.81 1.11
CA ILE A 14 8.11 -5.27 0.96
C ILE A 14 7.90 -4.68 -0.46
N GLY A 15 8.94 -4.63 -1.26
CA GLY A 15 8.87 -4.27 -2.67
C GLY A 15 8.15 -5.33 -3.50
N HIS A 16 7.68 -4.94 -4.68
CA HIS A 16 6.87 -5.81 -5.54
C HIS A 16 7.66 -6.98 -6.14
N PHE A 17 8.96 -6.77 -6.42
CA PHE A 17 9.85 -7.76 -7.00
C PHE A 17 10.78 -8.37 -5.94
N ASP A 18 11.20 -9.59 -6.16
CA ASP A 18 12.10 -10.37 -5.27
C ASP A 18 13.59 -10.05 -5.48
N ASN A 19 13.91 -9.08 -6.30
CA ASN A 19 15.29 -8.66 -6.62
C ASN A 19 15.87 -7.62 -5.64
N GLU A 20 15.13 -7.18 -4.65
CA GLU A 20 15.63 -6.22 -3.64
C GLU A 20 16.56 -6.89 -2.61
N ILE A 21 16.43 -8.19 -2.43
CA ILE A 21 17.34 -9.01 -1.63
C ILE A 21 18.05 -9.97 -2.58
N ASP A 22 19.38 -9.91 -2.60
CA ASP A 22 20.19 -10.85 -3.38
C ASP A 22 20.18 -12.24 -2.74
N VAL A 23 19.07 -12.96 -2.91
CA VAL A 23 18.88 -14.31 -2.38
C VAL A 23 19.83 -15.30 -3.06
N ALA A 24 20.14 -15.09 -4.34
CA ALA A 24 21.05 -15.97 -5.09
C ALA A 24 22.44 -16.05 -4.46
N SER A 25 22.94 -14.95 -3.88
CA SER A 25 24.24 -14.92 -3.22
C SER A 25 24.32 -15.75 -1.94
N ILE A 26 23.19 -16.09 -1.35
CA ILE A 26 23.09 -16.84 -0.10
C ILE A 26 22.47 -18.24 -0.29
N GLU A 27 22.11 -18.60 -1.51
CA GLU A 27 21.45 -19.88 -1.82
C GLU A 27 22.35 -21.09 -1.51
N ALA A 28 23.67 -20.93 -1.65
CA ALA A 28 24.64 -21.98 -1.37
C ALA A 28 24.84 -22.24 0.14
N TYR A 29 24.34 -21.39 1.01
CA TYR A 29 24.45 -21.61 2.46
C TYR A 29 23.39 -22.60 2.96
N PRO A 30 23.59 -23.23 4.13
CA PRO A 30 22.55 -24.06 4.74
C PRO A 30 21.33 -23.23 5.14
N TRP A 31 20.14 -23.76 4.81
CA TRP A 31 18.87 -23.18 5.19
C TRP A 31 18.12 -24.11 6.13
N GLU A 32 17.53 -23.55 7.16
CA GLU A 32 16.72 -24.26 8.16
C GLU A 32 15.36 -23.59 8.27
N GLU A 33 14.30 -24.29 7.83
CA GLU A 33 12.94 -23.77 7.96
C GLU A 33 12.51 -23.80 9.41
N ILE A 34 12.24 -22.62 10.00
CA ILE A 34 11.72 -22.46 11.37
C ILE A 34 10.22 -22.74 11.42
N LYS A 35 9.52 -22.21 10.43
CA LYS A 35 8.09 -22.37 10.16
C LYS A 35 7.82 -21.96 8.71
N PRO A 36 6.65 -22.27 8.14
CA PRO A 36 6.33 -21.91 6.76
C PRO A 36 6.64 -20.44 6.46
N GLN A 37 7.43 -20.20 5.42
CA GLN A 37 7.87 -18.88 4.96
C GLN A 37 8.82 -18.13 5.92
N VAL A 38 9.44 -18.81 6.88
CA VAL A 38 10.43 -18.23 7.80
C VAL A 38 11.62 -19.18 7.89
N ASP A 39 12.75 -18.77 7.34
CA ASP A 39 13.95 -19.58 7.23
C ASP A 39 15.13 -18.93 7.95
N HIS A 40 15.93 -19.73 8.66
CA HIS A 40 17.28 -19.35 9.00
C HIS A 40 18.19 -19.59 7.80
N VAL A 41 19.03 -18.62 7.46
CA VAL A 41 20.19 -18.80 6.59
C VAL A 41 21.44 -18.78 7.46
N ILE A 42 22.23 -19.84 7.41
CA ILE A 42 23.38 -20.05 8.30
C ILE A 42 24.65 -19.69 7.55
N PHE A 43 25.38 -18.68 8.05
CA PHE A 43 26.63 -18.23 7.45
C PHE A 43 27.83 -19.11 7.92
N PRO A 44 28.95 -19.12 7.17
CA PRO A 44 30.13 -19.93 7.52
C PRO A 44 30.76 -19.62 8.88
N ASP A 45 30.55 -18.42 9.40
CA ASP A 45 31.00 -17.98 10.73
C ASP A 45 30.06 -18.41 11.87
N GLY A 46 28.99 -19.16 11.54
CA GLY A 46 27.97 -19.64 12.47
C GLY A 46 26.84 -18.65 12.76
N LYS A 47 26.92 -17.41 12.29
CA LYS A 47 25.83 -16.46 12.40
C LYS A 47 24.65 -16.89 11.56
N ARG A 48 23.47 -16.44 11.93
CA ARG A 48 22.21 -16.72 11.24
C ARG A 48 21.46 -15.44 10.96
N ILE A 49 20.76 -15.38 9.84
CA ILE A 49 19.71 -14.39 9.60
C ILE A 49 18.38 -15.12 9.49
N ILE A 50 17.30 -14.42 9.83
CA ILE A 50 15.92 -14.89 9.65
C ILE A 50 15.39 -14.25 8.37
N LEU A 51 15.27 -15.04 7.30
CA LEU A 51 14.73 -14.56 6.03
C LEU A 51 13.25 -14.87 5.95
N LEU A 52 12.43 -13.85 5.71
CA LEU A 52 10.99 -13.98 5.58
C LEU A 52 10.58 -14.13 4.10
N ALA A 53 9.61 -15.00 3.84
CA ALA A 53 9.02 -15.28 2.54
C ALA A 53 10.05 -15.59 1.44
N LYS A 54 11.25 -16.11 1.82
CA LYS A 54 12.37 -16.38 0.90
C LYS A 54 12.75 -15.17 0.04
N GLY A 55 12.72 -13.96 0.64
CA GLY A 55 13.01 -12.71 -0.05
C GLY A 55 11.90 -12.15 -0.92
N ARG A 56 10.77 -12.84 -1.03
CA ARG A 56 9.59 -12.36 -1.76
C ARG A 56 8.77 -11.39 -0.90
N LEU A 57 7.69 -10.86 -1.46
CA LEU A 57 6.81 -9.88 -0.82
C LEU A 57 6.24 -10.41 0.51
N VAL A 58 6.73 -9.87 1.63
CA VAL A 58 6.49 -10.42 2.99
C VAL A 58 5.04 -10.32 3.43
N ASN A 59 4.32 -9.26 3.05
CA ASN A 59 2.92 -9.08 3.44
C ASN A 59 1.96 -10.11 2.80
N LEU A 60 2.38 -10.75 1.70
CA LEU A 60 1.65 -11.84 1.07
C LEU A 60 2.20 -13.21 1.49
N GLY A 61 3.52 -13.35 1.64
CA GLY A 61 4.15 -14.61 2.03
C GLY A 61 3.98 -14.95 3.51
N CYS A 62 4.12 -13.97 4.40
CA CYS A 62 4.04 -14.13 5.85
C CYS A 62 2.78 -13.52 6.47
N GLY A 63 1.91 -12.93 5.67
CA GLY A 63 0.67 -12.31 6.09
C GLY A 63 -0.49 -12.64 5.15
N THR A 64 -1.65 -12.05 5.40
CA THR A 64 -2.87 -12.26 4.62
C THR A 64 -3.11 -11.18 3.57
N GLY A 65 -2.18 -10.23 3.43
CA GLY A 65 -2.33 -9.07 2.58
C GLY A 65 -3.39 -8.08 3.11
N HIS A 66 -3.84 -7.17 2.25
CA HIS A 66 -4.92 -6.23 2.60
C HIS A 66 -6.30 -6.90 2.52
N PRO A 67 -7.23 -6.56 3.41
CA PRO A 67 -8.61 -7.03 3.32
C PRO A 67 -9.25 -6.64 1.98
N SER A 68 -10.06 -7.55 1.43
CA SER A 68 -10.76 -7.31 0.15
C SER A 68 -11.59 -6.03 0.15
N TYR A 69 -12.16 -5.68 1.30
CA TYR A 69 -12.91 -4.43 1.47
C TYR A 69 -12.04 -3.19 1.23
N VAL A 70 -10.83 -3.16 1.79
CA VAL A 70 -9.88 -2.05 1.58
C VAL A 70 -9.47 -1.97 0.12
N MET A 71 -9.15 -3.12 -0.49
CA MET A 71 -8.76 -3.18 -1.90
C MET A 71 -9.90 -2.80 -2.85
N SER A 72 -11.16 -3.06 -2.49
CA SER A 72 -12.31 -2.62 -3.29
C SER A 72 -12.39 -1.11 -3.45
N SER A 73 -11.99 -0.34 -2.43
CA SER A 73 -11.90 1.13 -2.53
C SER A 73 -10.83 1.57 -3.53
N SER A 74 -9.67 0.91 -3.51
CA SER A 74 -8.59 1.18 -4.47
C SER A 74 -9.01 0.84 -5.91
N PHE A 75 -9.63 -0.32 -6.12
CA PHE A 75 -10.11 -0.72 -7.45
C PHE A 75 -11.24 0.17 -7.96
N ALA A 76 -12.13 0.63 -7.08
CA ALA A 76 -13.16 1.60 -7.46
C ALA A 76 -12.55 2.92 -7.92
N ASN A 77 -11.51 3.41 -7.23
CA ASN A 77 -10.76 4.61 -7.66
C ASN A 77 -10.10 4.41 -9.03
N GLN A 78 -9.43 3.27 -9.24
CA GLN A 78 -8.80 2.95 -10.53
C GLN A 78 -9.82 2.90 -11.66
N THR A 79 -10.98 2.29 -11.44
CA THR A 79 -12.05 2.21 -12.43
C THR A 79 -12.62 3.58 -12.75
N ILE A 80 -12.89 4.41 -11.74
CA ILE A 80 -13.39 5.77 -11.93
C ILE A 80 -12.35 6.63 -12.66
N ALA A 81 -11.06 6.46 -12.34
CA ALA A 81 -9.98 7.14 -13.06
C ALA A 81 -9.98 6.82 -14.55
N GLN A 82 -10.14 5.55 -14.91
CA GLN A 82 -10.20 5.14 -16.32
C GLN A 82 -11.43 5.73 -17.01
N ILE A 83 -12.59 5.72 -16.36
CA ILE A 83 -13.81 6.31 -16.90
C ILE A 83 -13.62 7.82 -17.14
N GLU A 84 -13.07 8.55 -16.16
CA GLU A 84 -12.81 9.99 -16.26
C GLU A 84 -11.88 10.29 -17.45
N LEU A 85 -10.74 9.62 -17.53
CA LEU A 85 -9.78 9.83 -18.61
C LEU A 85 -10.34 9.48 -19.99
N PHE A 86 -11.14 8.42 -20.07
CA PHE A 86 -11.71 7.99 -21.34
C PHE A 86 -12.85 8.92 -21.81
N THR A 87 -13.69 9.36 -20.89
CA THR A 87 -14.85 10.22 -21.23
C THR A 87 -14.48 11.68 -21.42
N ARG A 88 -13.37 12.11 -20.81
CA ARG A 88 -12.90 13.51 -20.86
C ARG A 88 -11.49 13.64 -21.42
N THR A 89 -11.14 12.83 -22.39
CA THR A 89 -9.79 12.75 -22.97
C THR A 89 -9.26 14.12 -23.43
N ALA A 90 -10.12 15.03 -23.90
CA ALA A 90 -9.71 16.36 -24.32
C ALA A 90 -9.18 17.23 -23.18
N ASP A 91 -9.61 16.96 -21.94
CA ASP A 91 -9.19 17.72 -20.76
C ASP A 91 -7.85 17.22 -20.19
N TYR A 92 -7.37 16.06 -20.65
CA TYR A 92 -6.20 15.37 -20.15
C TYR A 92 -5.15 15.11 -21.26
N PRO A 93 -4.39 16.11 -21.72
CA PRO A 93 -3.25 15.88 -22.60
C PRO A 93 -2.26 14.87 -21.98
N VAL A 94 -1.34 14.33 -22.78
CA VAL A 94 -0.33 13.38 -22.25
C VAL A 94 0.47 14.00 -21.11
N GLY A 95 0.34 13.44 -19.91
CA GLY A 95 0.95 13.96 -18.70
C GLY A 95 0.56 13.17 -17.45
N VAL A 96 1.00 13.64 -16.28
CA VAL A 96 0.64 13.08 -14.97
C VAL A 96 -0.34 14.03 -14.27
N TYR A 97 -1.47 13.50 -13.87
CA TYR A 97 -2.57 14.26 -13.26
C TYR A 97 -2.96 13.68 -11.91
N THR A 98 -3.38 14.55 -11.00
CA THR A 98 -4.10 14.15 -9.80
C THR A 98 -5.59 14.17 -10.12
N LEU A 99 -6.30 13.09 -9.82
CA LEU A 99 -7.74 13.03 -10.04
C LEU A 99 -8.49 14.11 -9.27
N PRO A 100 -9.60 14.61 -9.83
CA PRO A 100 -10.49 15.52 -9.12
C PRO A 100 -10.98 14.93 -7.79
N LYS A 101 -10.87 15.68 -6.72
CA LYS A 101 -11.15 15.20 -5.33
C LYS A 101 -12.59 14.71 -5.13
N HIS A 102 -13.54 15.22 -5.91
CA HIS A 102 -14.93 14.76 -5.85
C HIS A 102 -15.09 13.29 -6.30
N LEU A 103 -14.18 12.77 -7.14
CA LEU A 103 -14.19 11.37 -7.55
C LEU A 103 -13.75 10.44 -6.42
N ASP A 104 -12.70 10.84 -5.70
CA ASP A 104 -12.23 10.14 -4.51
C ASP A 104 -13.30 10.14 -3.40
N GLU A 105 -13.94 11.28 -3.18
CA GLU A 105 -15.06 11.38 -2.26
C GLU A 105 -16.26 10.50 -2.67
N LYS A 106 -16.54 10.38 -3.95
CA LYS A 106 -17.58 9.48 -4.48
C LYS A 106 -17.30 8.03 -4.09
N VAL A 107 -16.04 7.57 -4.18
CA VAL A 107 -15.65 6.22 -3.74
C VAL A 107 -15.90 6.06 -2.25
N ALA A 108 -15.49 7.02 -1.43
CA ALA A 108 -15.72 6.99 0.01
C ALA A 108 -17.22 6.88 0.34
N ARG A 109 -18.06 7.71 -0.29
CA ARG A 109 -19.52 7.69 -0.09
C ARG A 109 -20.16 6.36 -0.46
N LEU A 110 -19.70 5.70 -1.52
CA LEU A 110 -20.19 4.37 -1.92
C LEU A 110 -19.89 3.29 -0.86
N GLN A 111 -18.81 3.43 -0.13
CA GLN A 111 -18.42 2.48 0.91
C GLN A 111 -19.18 2.67 2.23
N LEU A 112 -19.66 3.87 2.54
CA LEU A 112 -20.32 4.19 3.82
C LEU A 112 -21.54 3.31 4.06
N LYS A 113 -22.35 3.09 3.04
CA LYS A 113 -23.58 2.27 3.16
C LYS A 113 -23.25 0.84 3.64
N LYS A 114 -22.18 0.26 3.12
CA LYS A 114 -21.75 -1.11 3.49
C LYS A 114 -21.26 -1.19 4.94
N LEU A 115 -20.67 -0.11 5.44
CA LEU A 115 -20.20 0.02 6.81
C LEU A 115 -21.30 0.40 7.81
N ASN A 116 -22.54 0.63 7.33
CA ASN A 116 -23.60 1.23 8.11
C ASN A 116 -23.18 2.55 8.78
N ALA A 117 -22.37 3.33 8.06
CA ALA A 117 -21.84 4.61 8.50
C ALA A 117 -22.53 5.75 7.75
N GLN A 118 -22.61 6.91 8.42
CA GLN A 118 -23.14 8.13 7.84
C GLN A 118 -22.04 9.19 7.83
N LEU A 119 -21.98 9.95 6.74
CA LEU A 119 -21.08 11.10 6.68
C LEU A 119 -21.69 12.24 7.52
N SER A 120 -20.90 12.78 8.44
CA SER A 120 -21.30 13.96 9.22
C SER A 120 -21.41 15.19 8.32
N GLU A 121 -22.45 15.98 8.52
CA GLU A 121 -22.58 17.28 7.88
C GLU A 121 -21.85 18.33 8.69
N LEU A 122 -20.96 19.07 8.03
CA LEU A 122 -20.23 20.17 8.69
C LEU A 122 -21.16 21.36 8.89
N THR A 123 -21.03 22.03 10.03
CA THR A 123 -21.55 23.39 10.19
C THR A 123 -20.67 24.38 9.40
N ASP A 124 -21.19 25.57 9.10
CA ASP A 124 -20.43 26.62 8.40
C ASP A 124 -19.16 26.99 9.19
N GLN A 125 -19.26 27.02 10.53
CA GLN A 125 -18.12 27.31 11.42
C GLN A 125 -17.05 26.22 11.36
N GLN A 126 -17.46 24.93 11.32
CA GLN A 126 -16.53 23.80 11.19
C GLN A 126 -15.86 23.80 9.82
N ALA A 127 -16.61 24.01 8.75
CA ALA A 127 -16.08 24.09 7.39
C ALA A 127 -15.05 25.23 7.26
N ALA A 128 -15.36 26.40 7.79
CA ALA A 128 -14.43 27.54 7.81
C ALA A 128 -13.17 27.27 8.64
N TYR A 129 -13.32 26.59 9.80
CA TYR A 129 -12.18 26.25 10.66
C TYR A 129 -11.17 25.31 10.00
N ILE A 130 -11.66 24.29 9.31
CA ILE A 130 -10.79 23.32 8.59
C ILE A 130 -10.45 23.75 7.16
N GLY A 131 -11.01 24.85 6.67
CA GLY A 131 -10.67 25.40 5.36
C GLY A 131 -11.18 24.57 4.17
N VAL A 132 -12.36 23.96 4.29
CA VAL A 132 -12.98 23.18 3.21
C VAL A 132 -14.41 23.64 2.94
N PRO A 133 -14.96 23.42 1.72
CA PRO A 133 -16.36 23.69 1.44
C PRO A 133 -17.28 22.79 2.29
N LYS A 134 -18.40 23.32 2.79
CA LYS A 134 -19.38 22.56 3.57
C LYS A 134 -19.91 21.31 2.83
N ALA A 135 -20.08 21.41 1.54
CA ALA A 135 -20.58 20.32 0.69
C ALA A 135 -19.47 19.40 0.16
N GLY A 136 -18.20 19.66 0.51
CA GLY A 136 -17.06 18.97 -0.08
C GLY A 136 -16.51 19.65 -1.34
N PRO A 137 -15.44 19.16 -1.90
CA PRO A 137 -14.62 18.07 -1.37
C PRO A 137 -13.91 18.44 -0.07
N TYR A 138 -13.77 17.46 0.84
CA TYR A 138 -13.24 17.67 2.20
C TYR A 138 -11.71 17.58 2.29
N LYS A 139 -11.02 17.34 1.19
CA LYS A 139 -9.56 17.39 1.10
C LYS A 139 -9.11 18.78 0.67
N SER A 140 -8.15 19.36 1.37
CA SER A 140 -7.54 20.64 0.97
C SER A 140 -6.83 20.52 -0.38
N GLU A 141 -6.64 21.65 -1.10
CA GLU A 141 -6.03 21.62 -2.44
C GLU A 141 -4.57 21.15 -2.45
N HIS A 142 -3.83 21.38 -1.38
CA HIS A 142 -2.46 20.92 -1.26
C HIS A 142 -2.34 19.41 -0.93
N TYR A 143 -3.44 18.73 -0.64
CA TYR A 143 -3.46 17.29 -0.41
C TYR A 143 -3.38 16.57 -1.76
N ARG A 144 -2.30 15.84 -1.97
CA ARG A 144 -1.98 15.21 -3.26
C ARG A 144 -2.36 13.73 -3.37
N TYR A 145 -2.91 13.15 -2.29
CA TYR A 145 -3.26 11.73 -2.26
C TYR A 145 -4.74 11.51 -1.97
#